data_2ce1b7b072525ccaa54a7c027061db9f
#
_entry.id   2ce1b7b072525ccaa54a7c027061db9f
#
_cell.length_a   1.000
_cell.length_b   1.000
_cell.length_c   1.000
_cell.angle_alpha   90.00
_cell.angle_beta   90.00
_cell.angle_gamma   90.00
#
_symmetry.space_group_name_H-M   'P 1'
#
loop_
_entity.id
_entity.type
_entity.pdbx_description
1 polymer ?
#
loop_
_entity_poly.entity_id
_entity_poly.type
_entity_poly.pdbx_seq_one_letter_code
_entity_poly.pdbx_strand_id
1 'polypeptide(L)'
;MTKKLLKAGAALLVKKKTESQWHEDDLRTIENYRPLDDDFMRELFRNDLPLAQLVLRIITGIEDLELTKEETQYDLKRLLGSRSICLDVFGTDSKGRKFDLEIQRADRGATPQRARYHSSAIDVEFLKAKEKFEELPVSYVIFITENDVRGENKLIYNFEWTDTANGTPLNDGAHIIFVNGAYNNAEDTSDLAKLVHDFRCKRAEDMKIKELADKTRYFKETPEGVSIMCKAIEEMRNEAEKLRTYQIALNLIAMGTLTDEAIAKATDLTLEEIAELKAQASAVTA
;
A
#
# COMPACT_ATOMS: atom_id res chain seq x y z
N MET A 1 -21.43 6.97 45.99
CA MET A 1 -20.07 7.10 45.39
C MET A 1 -20.02 6.76 43.88
N THR A 2 -21.16 6.72 43.18
CA THR A 2 -21.26 6.20 41.78
C THR A 2 -21.52 7.26 40.70
N LYS A 3 -21.77 8.53 41.07
CA LYS A 3 -21.98 9.61 40.07
C LYS A 3 -20.72 10.43 39.72
N LYS A 4 -19.63 10.28 40.49
CA LYS A 4 -18.36 10.99 40.25
C LYS A 4 -17.41 10.22 39.33
N LEU A 5 -17.54 8.91 39.21
CA LEU A 5 -16.72 8.06 38.32
C LEU A 5 -17.22 8.09 36.87
N LEU A 6 -18.51 8.31 36.66
CA LEU A 6 -19.09 8.45 35.30
C LEU A 6 -18.78 9.81 34.65
N LYS A 7 -18.43 10.85 35.42
CA LYS A 7 -18.00 12.12 34.88
C LYS A 7 -16.50 12.20 34.56
N ALA A 8 -15.69 11.30 35.10
CA ALA A 8 -14.25 11.24 34.78
C ALA A 8 -13.95 10.45 33.50
N GLY A 9 -14.82 9.50 33.11
CA GLY A 9 -14.71 8.75 31.86
C GLY A 9 -15.10 9.52 30.60
N ALA A 10 -15.91 10.59 30.76
CA ALA A 10 -16.34 11.45 29.65
C ALA A 10 -15.36 12.58 29.32
N ALA A 11 -14.26 12.69 30.06
CA ALA A 11 -13.27 13.77 29.88
C ALA A 11 -11.98 13.30 29.15
N LEU A 12 -11.96 12.07 28.62
CA LEU A 12 -11.09 11.75 27.50
C LEU A 12 -11.79 12.10 26.17
N LEU A 13 -12.34 13.30 26.13
CA LEU A 13 -12.65 13.98 24.89
C LEU A 13 -11.32 14.09 24.16
N VAL A 14 -11.14 13.27 23.14
CA VAL A 14 -10.30 13.62 22.01
C VAL A 14 -10.66 15.06 21.69
N LYS A 15 -9.78 16.01 22.04
CA LYS A 15 -9.96 17.40 21.65
C LYS A 15 -10.05 17.39 20.14
N LYS A 16 -11.27 17.54 19.58
CA LYS A 16 -11.40 17.79 18.14
C LYS A 16 -10.54 19.02 17.88
N LYS A 17 -9.48 18.84 17.10
CA LYS A 17 -8.65 19.95 16.66
C LYS A 17 -9.53 20.93 15.90
N THR A 18 -9.29 22.23 16.04
CA THR A 18 -9.96 23.23 15.22
C THR A 18 -9.49 23.09 13.77
N GLU A 19 -10.30 23.44 12.79
CA GLU A 19 -10.02 23.34 11.36
C GLU A 19 -8.65 23.93 10.98
N SER A 20 -8.27 25.08 11.58
CA SER A 20 -6.95 25.69 11.40
C SER A 20 -5.79 24.84 11.97
N GLN A 21 -5.97 24.17 13.11
CA GLN A 21 -4.94 23.31 13.70
C GLN A 21 -4.73 22.02 12.90
N TRP A 22 -5.80 21.50 12.31
CA TRP A 22 -5.71 20.37 11.39
C TRP A 22 -4.89 20.75 10.15
N HIS A 23 -5.17 21.90 9.58
CA HIS A 23 -4.47 22.39 8.41
C HIS A 23 -2.95 22.57 8.65
N GLU A 24 -2.54 23.15 9.78
CA GLU A 24 -1.10 23.28 10.13
C GLU A 24 -0.42 21.91 10.32
N ASP A 25 -1.07 20.93 10.96
CA ASP A 25 -0.54 19.59 11.12
C ASP A 25 -0.45 18.86 9.78
N ASP A 26 -1.43 19.04 8.90
CA ASP A 26 -1.45 18.44 7.57
C ASP A 26 -0.32 19.01 6.71
N LEU A 27 -0.09 20.32 6.73
CA LEU A 27 1.04 20.96 6.04
C LEU A 27 2.38 20.42 6.53
N ARG A 28 2.58 20.26 7.84
CA ARG A 28 3.80 19.65 8.40
C ARG A 28 3.95 18.20 7.98
N THR A 29 2.84 17.46 7.87
CA THR A 29 2.85 16.07 7.40
C THR A 29 3.28 16.01 5.94
N ILE A 30 2.70 16.85 5.08
CA ILE A 30 3.03 16.95 3.65
C ILE A 30 4.51 17.32 3.47
N GLU A 31 5.02 18.29 4.22
CA GLU A 31 6.43 18.69 4.18
C GLU A 31 7.39 17.52 4.48
N ASN A 32 7.00 16.64 5.41
CA ASN A 32 7.81 15.51 5.85
C ASN A 32 7.63 14.23 5.03
N TYR A 33 6.63 14.14 4.16
CA TYR A 33 6.42 12.97 3.33
C TYR A 33 7.61 12.70 2.39
N ARG A 34 7.86 11.41 2.16
CA ARG A 34 8.82 10.87 1.19
C ARG A 34 8.06 10.01 0.18
N PRO A 35 8.52 9.81 -1.03
CA PRO A 35 7.94 8.84 -1.96
C PRO A 35 7.82 7.42 -1.36
N LEU A 36 8.64 7.09 -0.36
CA LEU A 36 8.59 5.82 0.37
C LEU A 36 7.42 5.74 1.38
N ASP A 37 6.71 6.83 1.66
CA ASP A 37 5.57 6.84 2.58
C ASP A 37 4.30 6.51 1.79
N ASP A 38 3.57 5.46 2.22
CA ASP A 38 2.43 4.87 1.50
C ASP A 38 1.41 5.90 1.00
N ASP A 39 1.07 6.84 1.86
CA ASP A 39 0.06 7.87 1.57
C ASP A 39 0.53 8.85 0.47
N PHE A 40 1.81 9.22 0.49
CA PHE A 40 2.38 10.09 -0.51
C PHE A 40 2.60 9.36 -1.83
N MET A 41 3.06 8.12 -1.76
CA MET A 41 3.24 7.25 -2.92
C MET A 41 1.94 7.06 -3.71
N ARG A 42 0.82 6.81 -3.02
CA ARG A 42 -0.50 6.68 -3.67
C ARG A 42 -0.84 7.90 -4.52
N GLU A 43 -0.62 9.11 -3.99
CA GLU A 43 -0.89 10.34 -4.74
C GLU A 43 0.13 10.59 -5.86
N LEU A 44 1.42 10.21 -5.64
CA LEU A 44 2.45 10.32 -6.68
C LEU A 44 2.10 9.51 -7.92
N PHE A 45 1.61 8.27 -7.74
CA PHE A 45 1.31 7.36 -8.85
C PHE A 45 -0.14 7.46 -9.34
N ARG A 46 -1.05 8.07 -8.57
CA ARG A 46 -2.47 8.14 -8.94
C ARG A 46 -2.66 8.81 -10.30
N ASN A 47 -3.17 8.03 -11.26
CA ASN A 47 -3.39 8.45 -12.65
C ASN A 47 -2.13 9.01 -13.35
N ASP A 48 -0.93 8.58 -12.94
CA ASP A 48 0.33 9.00 -13.55
C ASP A 48 1.06 7.80 -14.18
N LEU A 49 0.47 7.29 -15.24
CA LEU A 49 0.98 6.16 -16.01
C LEU A 49 2.44 6.38 -16.50
N PRO A 50 2.84 7.57 -16.96
CA PRO A 50 4.25 7.83 -17.30
C PRO A 50 5.22 7.66 -16.12
N LEU A 51 4.87 8.15 -14.92
CA LEU A 51 5.73 8.01 -13.75
C LEU A 51 5.82 6.56 -13.29
N ALA A 52 4.69 5.84 -13.23
CA ALA A 52 4.67 4.41 -12.90
C ALA A 52 5.52 3.61 -13.90
N GLN A 53 5.39 3.88 -15.19
CA GLN A 53 6.18 3.24 -16.25
C GLN A 53 7.68 3.50 -16.07
N LEU A 54 8.08 4.75 -15.79
CA LEU A 54 9.48 5.11 -15.55
C LEU A 54 10.05 4.31 -14.38
N VAL A 55 9.36 4.28 -13.26
CA VAL A 55 9.81 3.55 -12.06
C VAL A 55 9.92 2.05 -12.34
N LEU A 56 8.93 1.45 -12.99
CA LEU A 56 8.97 0.03 -13.35
C LEU A 56 10.09 -0.30 -14.32
N ARG A 57 10.36 0.55 -15.33
CA ARG A 57 11.50 0.37 -16.23
C ARG A 57 12.84 0.40 -15.49
N ILE A 58 13.01 1.34 -14.58
CA ILE A 58 14.24 1.46 -13.76
C ILE A 58 14.45 0.21 -12.90
N ILE A 59 13.39 -0.31 -12.27
CA ILE A 59 13.49 -1.46 -11.36
C ILE A 59 13.70 -2.76 -12.13
N THR A 60 12.95 -2.98 -13.20
CA THR A 60 12.95 -4.25 -13.93
C THR A 60 14.01 -4.34 -15.03
N GLY A 61 14.54 -3.19 -15.48
CA GLY A 61 15.43 -3.13 -16.64
C GLY A 61 14.74 -3.42 -17.96
N ILE A 62 13.40 -3.49 -18.00
CA ILE A 62 12.64 -3.79 -19.21
C ILE A 62 12.49 -2.52 -20.04
N GLU A 63 13.31 -2.37 -21.07
CA GLU A 63 13.32 -1.17 -21.92
C GLU A 63 12.02 -0.97 -22.71
N ASP A 64 11.42 -2.06 -23.17
CA ASP A 64 10.19 -2.06 -23.98
C ASP A 64 8.89 -2.10 -23.16
N LEU A 65 8.97 -1.89 -21.85
CA LEU A 65 7.80 -1.80 -20.98
C LEU A 65 6.98 -0.56 -21.34
N GLU A 66 5.73 -0.77 -21.74
CA GLU A 66 4.78 0.28 -22.09
C GLU A 66 3.48 0.01 -21.36
N LEU A 67 3.24 0.73 -20.26
CA LEU A 67 2.03 0.57 -19.47
C LEU A 67 0.81 1.04 -20.27
N THR A 68 -0.21 0.20 -20.32
CA THR A 68 -1.52 0.52 -20.89
C THR A 68 -2.56 0.81 -19.83
N LYS A 69 -2.33 0.36 -18.60
CA LYS A 69 -3.20 0.56 -17.45
C LYS A 69 -2.37 0.61 -16.17
N GLU A 70 -2.75 1.52 -15.29
CA GLU A 70 -2.24 1.61 -13.93
C GLU A 70 -3.43 1.87 -13.00
N GLU A 71 -3.45 1.24 -11.84
CA GLU A 71 -4.43 1.44 -10.78
C GLU A 71 -3.73 1.45 -9.42
N THR A 72 -3.95 2.50 -8.65
CA THR A 72 -3.57 2.51 -7.23
C THR A 72 -4.65 1.85 -6.39
N GLN A 73 -4.27 1.12 -5.34
CA GLN A 73 -5.21 0.42 -4.46
C GLN A 73 -6.10 -0.59 -5.21
N TYR A 74 -5.48 -1.43 -6.05
CA TYR A 74 -6.21 -2.46 -6.80
C TYR A 74 -6.62 -3.62 -5.91
N ASP A 75 -7.92 -3.79 -5.71
CA ASP A 75 -8.48 -4.89 -4.94
C ASP A 75 -8.60 -6.16 -5.77
N LEU A 76 -7.84 -7.19 -5.41
CA LEU A 76 -8.03 -8.53 -5.93
C LEU A 76 -9.28 -9.15 -5.30
N LYS A 77 -10.36 -9.25 -6.08
CA LYS A 77 -11.62 -9.87 -5.67
C LYS A 77 -11.42 -11.36 -5.45
N ARG A 78 -11.83 -11.87 -4.29
CA ARG A 78 -11.61 -13.26 -3.91
C ARG A 78 -12.89 -14.00 -3.56
N LEU A 79 -12.78 -15.33 -3.62
CA LEU A 79 -13.78 -16.25 -3.08
C LEU A 79 -14.01 -15.96 -1.60
N LEU A 80 -15.27 -16.05 -1.17
CA LEU A 80 -15.69 -15.87 0.22
C LEU A 80 -14.80 -16.67 1.18
N GLY A 81 -14.30 -16.01 2.22
CA GLY A 81 -13.47 -16.62 3.28
C GLY A 81 -11.95 -16.60 3.04
N SER A 82 -11.45 -16.10 1.90
CA SER A 82 -10.01 -15.92 1.67
C SER A 82 -9.54 -14.52 2.09
N ARG A 83 -8.24 -14.42 2.43
CA ARG A 83 -7.61 -13.13 2.74
C ARG A 83 -7.60 -12.27 1.47
N SER A 84 -8.28 -11.13 1.49
CA SER A 84 -8.19 -10.14 0.41
C SER A 84 -6.80 -9.51 0.36
N ILE A 85 -6.39 -9.09 -0.83
CA ILE A 85 -5.18 -8.28 -1.04
C ILE A 85 -5.60 -7.01 -1.76
N CYS A 86 -5.13 -5.88 -1.25
CA CYS A 86 -5.11 -4.62 -1.97
C CYS A 86 -3.67 -4.39 -2.43
N LEU A 87 -3.45 -4.21 -3.72
CA LEU A 87 -2.15 -3.93 -4.31
C LEU A 87 -1.95 -2.42 -4.34
N ASP A 88 -0.77 -1.95 -3.91
CA ASP A 88 -0.52 -0.51 -3.77
C ASP A 88 -0.53 0.20 -5.12
N VAL A 89 0.25 -0.27 -6.09
CA VAL A 89 0.22 0.16 -7.50
C VAL A 89 0.24 -1.06 -8.40
N PHE A 90 -0.81 -1.25 -9.18
CA PHE A 90 -0.92 -2.36 -10.11
C PHE A 90 -0.91 -1.87 -11.56
N GLY A 91 -0.09 -2.47 -12.41
CA GLY A 91 0.06 -2.11 -13.80
C GLY A 91 -0.08 -3.28 -14.77
N THR A 92 -0.58 -3.00 -15.96
CA THR A 92 -0.56 -3.92 -17.10
C THR A 92 0.10 -3.22 -18.29
N ASP A 93 1.03 -3.89 -18.94
CA ASP A 93 1.68 -3.33 -20.11
C ASP A 93 1.06 -3.81 -21.45
N SER A 94 1.58 -3.27 -22.56
CA SER A 94 1.12 -3.58 -23.92
C SER A 94 1.32 -5.06 -24.33
N LYS A 95 2.16 -5.79 -23.60
CA LYS A 95 2.39 -7.25 -23.79
C LYS A 95 1.56 -8.11 -22.83
N GLY A 96 0.72 -7.50 -22.02
CA GLY A 96 -0.12 -8.17 -21.03
C GLY A 96 0.59 -8.57 -19.75
N ARG A 97 1.88 -8.19 -19.56
CA ARG A 97 2.63 -8.44 -18.32
C ARG A 97 2.01 -7.67 -17.15
N LYS A 98 2.03 -8.26 -15.97
CA LYS A 98 1.43 -7.71 -14.74
C LYS A 98 2.52 -7.24 -13.78
N PHE A 99 2.34 -6.07 -13.23
CA PHE A 99 3.28 -5.46 -12.30
C PHE A 99 2.53 -5.06 -11.03
N ASP A 100 2.98 -5.58 -9.91
CA ASP A 100 2.53 -5.25 -8.57
C ASP A 100 3.68 -4.57 -7.83
N LEU A 101 3.54 -3.28 -7.57
CA LEU A 101 4.54 -2.48 -6.87
C LEU A 101 4.04 -2.15 -5.47
N GLU A 102 4.72 -2.70 -4.48
CA GLU A 102 4.41 -2.57 -3.05
C GLU A 102 5.48 -1.75 -2.35
N ILE A 103 5.09 -0.80 -1.52
CA ILE A 103 5.99 -0.08 -0.65
C ILE A 103 5.81 -0.52 0.79
N GLN A 104 6.91 -0.92 1.46
CA GLN A 104 6.87 -1.47 2.80
C GLN A 104 7.85 -0.76 3.73
N ARG A 105 7.33 0.09 4.61
CA ARG A 105 8.11 0.77 5.66
C ARG A 105 8.43 -0.15 6.84
N ALA A 106 7.52 -1.08 7.16
CA ALA A 106 7.74 -2.03 8.23
C ALA A 106 8.38 -3.32 7.70
N ASP A 107 9.51 -3.73 8.25
CA ASP A 107 10.27 -4.92 7.83
C ASP A 107 9.43 -6.20 7.82
N ARG A 108 8.42 -6.28 8.70
CA ARG A 108 7.50 -7.43 8.79
C ARG A 108 6.54 -7.55 7.60
N GLY A 109 6.39 -6.51 6.78
CA GLY A 109 5.49 -6.48 5.63
C GLY A 109 6.03 -7.21 4.41
N ALA A 110 7.33 -7.11 4.13
CA ALA A 110 7.96 -7.64 2.93
C ALA A 110 8.54 -9.05 3.14
N THR A 111 7.69 -10.02 3.47
CA THR A 111 8.14 -11.42 3.64
C THR A 111 8.10 -12.17 2.31
N PRO A 112 8.99 -13.18 2.10
CA PRO A 112 8.93 -14.05 0.93
C PRO A 112 7.57 -14.73 0.76
N GLN A 113 6.90 -15.05 1.88
CA GLN A 113 5.56 -15.66 1.85
C GLN A 113 4.50 -14.68 1.34
N ARG A 114 4.59 -13.40 1.73
CA ARG A 114 3.68 -12.38 1.21
C ARG A 114 3.90 -12.16 -0.29
N ALA A 115 5.14 -12.05 -0.74
CA ALA A 115 5.45 -11.90 -2.17
C ALA A 115 4.90 -13.07 -2.99
N ARG A 116 5.13 -14.31 -2.52
CA ARG A 116 4.55 -15.50 -3.15
C ARG A 116 3.02 -15.47 -3.16
N TYR A 117 2.39 -14.98 -2.09
CA TYR A 117 0.94 -14.90 -2.00
C TYR A 117 0.38 -13.89 -2.99
N HIS A 118 1.04 -12.72 -3.18
CA HIS A 118 0.69 -11.73 -4.20
C HIS A 118 0.81 -12.31 -5.61
N SER A 119 1.93 -12.99 -5.93
CA SER A 119 2.13 -13.66 -7.21
C SER A 119 1.00 -14.66 -7.51
N SER A 120 0.72 -15.57 -6.57
CA SER A 120 -0.38 -16.55 -6.73
C SER A 120 -1.76 -15.88 -6.86
N ALA A 121 -1.95 -14.73 -6.23
CA ALA A 121 -3.20 -14.00 -6.32
C ALA A 121 -3.42 -13.36 -7.69
N ILE A 122 -2.35 -12.85 -8.29
CA ILE A 122 -2.37 -12.35 -9.67
C ILE A 122 -2.72 -13.49 -10.63
N ASP A 123 -2.11 -14.66 -10.47
CA ASP A 123 -2.41 -15.83 -11.29
C ASP A 123 -3.90 -16.22 -11.24
N VAL A 124 -4.47 -16.26 -10.04
CA VAL A 124 -5.89 -16.61 -9.84
C VAL A 124 -6.83 -15.53 -10.40
N GLU A 125 -6.46 -14.26 -10.34
CA GLU A 125 -7.27 -13.15 -10.86
C GLU A 125 -7.31 -13.12 -12.39
N PHE A 126 -6.16 -13.39 -13.03
CA PHE A 126 -6.00 -13.16 -14.45
C PHE A 126 -6.12 -14.41 -15.34
N LEU A 127 -6.11 -15.63 -14.76
CA LEU A 127 -6.46 -16.85 -15.49
C LEU A 127 -7.96 -17.13 -15.37
N LYS A 128 -8.68 -17.04 -16.48
CA LYS A 128 -10.13 -17.28 -16.50
C LYS A 128 -10.47 -18.76 -16.60
N ALA A 129 -11.68 -19.09 -16.21
CA ALA A 129 -12.20 -20.45 -16.35
C ALA A 129 -12.14 -20.90 -17.82
N LYS A 130 -11.53 -22.07 -18.06
CA LYS A 130 -11.29 -22.71 -19.39
C LYS A 130 -10.09 -22.18 -20.18
N GLU A 131 -9.38 -21.16 -19.71
CA GLU A 131 -8.08 -20.78 -20.27
C GLU A 131 -7.03 -21.84 -19.90
N LYS A 132 -6.02 -21.98 -20.72
CA LYS A 132 -4.91 -22.90 -20.46
C LYS A 132 -3.92 -22.25 -19.50
N PHE A 133 -3.20 -23.05 -18.71
CA PHE A 133 -2.18 -22.54 -17.78
C PHE A 133 -1.03 -21.82 -18.49
N GLU A 134 -0.74 -22.16 -19.73
CA GLU A 134 0.25 -21.48 -20.56
C GLU A 134 -0.15 -20.04 -20.95
N GLU A 135 -1.41 -19.66 -20.70
CA GLU A 135 -1.94 -18.31 -20.92
C GLU A 135 -1.79 -17.41 -19.69
N LEU A 136 -1.22 -17.94 -18.57
CA LEU A 136 -0.87 -17.11 -17.41
C LEU A 136 0.05 -15.96 -17.84
N PRO A 137 -0.25 -14.71 -17.39
CA PRO A 137 0.60 -13.59 -17.74
C PRO A 137 1.94 -13.67 -17.01
N VAL A 138 2.99 -13.18 -17.65
CA VAL A 138 4.23 -12.87 -16.92
C VAL A 138 3.93 -11.85 -15.85
N SER A 139 4.38 -12.10 -14.62
CA SER A 139 4.09 -11.27 -13.45
C SER A 139 5.35 -10.85 -12.70
N TYR A 140 5.35 -9.61 -12.23
CA TYR A 140 6.39 -9.01 -11.42
C TYR A 140 5.78 -8.51 -10.11
N VAL A 141 6.17 -9.13 -8.99
CA VAL A 141 5.82 -8.67 -7.65
C VAL A 141 7.04 -7.97 -7.08
N ILE A 142 6.94 -6.67 -6.89
CA ILE A 142 8.05 -5.79 -6.55
C ILE A 142 7.79 -5.17 -5.18
N PHE A 143 8.69 -5.41 -4.23
CA PHE A 143 8.67 -4.74 -2.92
C PHE A 143 9.80 -3.73 -2.83
N ILE A 144 9.48 -2.45 -2.63
CA ILE A 144 10.45 -1.44 -2.21
C ILE A 144 10.38 -1.37 -0.69
N THR A 145 11.45 -1.71 0.00
CA THR A 145 11.51 -1.79 1.47
C THR A 145 12.30 -0.66 2.06
N GLU A 146 11.91 -0.13 3.22
CA GLU A 146 12.67 0.93 3.90
C GLU A 146 14.04 0.44 4.39
N ASN A 147 14.11 -0.83 4.84
CA ASN A 147 15.35 -1.46 5.30
C ASN A 147 15.74 -2.64 4.40
N ASP A 148 16.99 -3.10 4.52
CA ASP A 148 17.45 -4.29 3.81
C ASP A 148 16.89 -5.57 4.44
N VAL A 149 15.74 -6.02 3.95
CA VAL A 149 15.06 -7.22 4.45
C VAL A 149 15.78 -8.54 4.13
N ARG A 150 16.83 -8.50 3.28
CA ARG A 150 17.65 -9.65 2.92
C ARG A 150 18.99 -9.67 3.66
N GLY A 151 19.48 -8.52 4.12
CA GLY A 151 20.69 -8.39 4.91
C GLY A 151 22.02 -8.57 4.15
N GLU A 152 22.00 -8.54 2.80
CA GLU A 152 23.18 -8.72 1.96
C GLU A 152 23.73 -7.39 1.42
N ASN A 153 23.15 -6.27 1.79
CA ASN A 153 23.49 -4.91 1.35
C ASN A 153 23.55 -4.73 -0.18
N LYS A 154 22.73 -5.48 -0.91
CA LYS A 154 22.54 -5.30 -2.36
C LYS A 154 21.46 -4.27 -2.61
N LEU A 155 21.54 -3.57 -3.75
CA LEU A 155 20.53 -2.61 -4.18
C LEU A 155 19.21 -3.29 -4.54
N ILE A 156 19.28 -4.48 -5.15
CA ILE A 156 18.16 -5.25 -5.65
C ILE A 156 18.40 -6.75 -5.46
N TYR A 157 17.32 -7.47 -5.20
CA TYR A 157 17.28 -8.92 -5.10
C TYR A 157 16.20 -9.44 -6.04
N ASN A 158 16.61 -10.23 -7.04
CA ASN A 158 15.71 -10.88 -7.99
C ASN A 158 15.59 -12.36 -7.66
N PHE A 159 14.36 -12.87 -7.65
CA PHE A 159 14.05 -14.26 -7.34
C PHE A 159 13.19 -14.87 -8.43
N GLU A 160 13.60 -16.06 -8.88
CA GLU A 160 12.93 -16.92 -9.82
C GLU A 160 13.03 -18.37 -9.35
N TRP A 161 12.13 -19.21 -9.82
CA TRP A 161 12.23 -20.65 -9.56
C TRP A 161 13.34 -21.26 -10.41
N THR A 162 14.20 -22.05 -9.76
CA THR A 162 15.32 -22.73 -10.43
C THR A 162 15.38 -24.20 -10.01
N ASP A 163 15.90 -25.06 -10.91
CA ASP A 163 16.29 -26.41 -10.56
C ASP A 163 17.45 -26.37 -9.55
N THR A 164 17.24 -26.88 -8.36
CA THR A 164 18.22 -26.87 -7.27
C THR A 164 19.46 -27.71 -7.56
N ALA A 165 19.41 -28.62 -8.51
CA ALA A 165 20.53 -29.49 -8.88
C ALA A 165 21.56 -28.77 -9.76
N ASN A 166 21.14 -27.86 -10.62
CA ASN A 166 22.01 -27.23 -11.63
C ASN A 166 21.79 -25.74 -11.83
N GLY A 167 20.81 -25.12 -11.12
CA GLY A 167 20.50 -23.70 -11.23
C GLY A 167 19.75 -23.30 -12.50
N THR A 168 19.25 -24.24 -13.29
CA THR A 168 18.47 -23.93 -14.50
C THR A 168 17.15 -23.24 -14.12
N PRO A 169 16.83 -22.05 -14.68
CA PRO A 169 15.56 -21.38 -14.41
C PRO A 169 14.36 -22.20 -14.90
N LEU A 170 13.26 -22.18 -14.15
CA LEU A 170 12.00 -22.83 -14.54
C LEU A 170 11.33 -22.11 -15.72
N ASN A 171 11.55 -20.79 -15.82
CA ASN A 171 10.97 -19.92 -16.86
C ASN A 171 9.42 -19.94 -16.85
N ASP A 172 8.83 -19.94 -15.68
CA ASP A 172 7.38 -19.92 -15.48
C ASP A 172 6.75 -18.53 -15.63
N GLY A 173 7.58 -17.48 -15.79
CA GLY A 173 7.14 -16.11 -15.95
C GLY A 173 6.78 -15.38 -14.66
N ALA A 174 7.00 -15.99 -13.48
CA ALA A 174 6.78 -15.36 -12.19
C ALA A 174 8.08 -14.78 -11.62
N HIS A 175 8.11 -13.46 -11.36
CA HIS A 175 9.28 -12.76 -10.86
C HIS A 175 8.95 -12.07 -9.53
N ILE A 176 9.82 -12.23 -8.53
CA ILE A 176 9.74 -11.53 -7.25
C ILE A 176 10.99 -10.68 -7.09
N ILE A 177 10.80 -9.38 -6.84
CA ILE A 177 11.87 -8.40 -6.74
C ILE A 177 11.77 -7.68 -5.38
N PHE A 178 12.90 -7.61 -4.67
CA PHE A 178 13.01 -6.72 -3.50
C PHE A 178 14.04 -5.64 -3.81
N VAL A 179 13.62 -4.38 -3.68
CA VAL A 179 14.46 -3.20 -3.81
C VAL A 179 14.78 -2.70 -2.42
N ASN A 180 16.07 -2.63 -2.11
CA ASN A 180 16.56 -2.21 -0.80
C ASN A 180 16.56 -0.69 -0.68
N GLY A 181 15.54 -0.12 -0.03
CA GLY A 181 15.45 1.33 0.19
C GLY A 181 16.51 1.89 1.15
N ALA A 182 17.19 1.04 1.94
CA ALA A 182 18.31 1.46 2.78
C ALA A 182 19.64 1.52 2.03
N TYR A 183 19.70 1.05 0.78
CA TYR A 183 20.95 1.07 0.00
C TYR A 183 21.52 2.48 -0.11
N ASN A 184 22.80 2.61 0.22
CA ASN A 184 23.51 3.89 0.22
C ASN A 184 24.96 3.67 -0.18
N ASN A 185 25.22 3.66 -1.49
CA ASN A 185 26.55 3.65 -2.06
C ASN A 185 26.72 4.91 -2.92
N ALA A 186 27.58 5.83 -2.47
CA ALA A 186 27.80 7.10 -3.16
C ALA A 186 28.47 6.96 -4.54
N GLU A 187 29.14 5.82 -4.80
CA GLU A 187 29.81 5.53 -6.06
C GLU A 187 28.84 4.93 -7.11
N ASP A 188 27.69 4.43 -6.65
CA ASP A 188 26.67 3.87 -7.55
C ASP A 188 25.84 4.99 -8.19
N THR A 189 26.07 5.21 -9.48
CA THR A 189 25.37 6.22 -10.27
C THR A 189 24.24 5.65 -11.13
N SER A 190 23.89 4.38 -10.94
CA SER A 190 22.80 3.73 -11.68
C SER A 190 21.46 4.44 -11.45
N ASP A 191 20.55 4.31 -12.39
CA ASP A 191 19.23 4.94 -12.26
C ASP A 191 18.42 4.30 -11.11
N LEU A 192 18.63 3.04 -10.81
CA LEU A 192 18.03 2.38 -9.66
C LEU A 192 18.57 2.93 -8.33
N ALA A 193 19.88 3.20 -8.23
CA ALA A 193 20.45 3.84 -7.05
C ALA A 193 19.93 5.28 -6.86
N LYS A 194 19.75 6.04 -7.96
CA LYS A 194 19.11 7.36 -7.93
C LYS A 194 17.66 7.26 -7.48
N LEU A 195 16.91 6.29 -7.99
CA LEU A 195 15.50 6.05 -7.61
C LEU A 195 15.39 5.76 -6.11
N VAL A 196 16.20 4.84 -5.58
CA VAL A 196 16.23 4.50 -4.14
C VAL A 196 16.62 5.71 -3.30
N HIS A 197 17.57 6.51 -3.75
CA HIS A 197 17.92 7.78 -3.10
C HIS A 197 16.70 8.70 -3.02
N ASP A 198 16.02 8.91 -4.15
CA ASP A 198 14.90 9.84 -4.28
C ASP A 198 13.68 9.40 -3.46
N PHE A 199 13.43 8.10 -3.36
CA PHE A 199 12.38 7.56 -2.50
C PHE A 199 12.54 7.93 -1.01
N ARG A 200 13.75 8.28 -0.57
CA ARG A 200 14.04 8.76 0.80
C ARG A 200 14.04 10.27 0.94
N CYS A 201 14.06 11.01 -0.16
CA CYS A 201 14.12 12.46 -0.13
C CYS A 201 12.80 13.07 0.33
N LYS A 202 12.87 14.05 1.22
CA LYS A 202 11.71 14.87 1.63
C LYS A 202 11.49 16.05 0.70
N ARG A 203 12.53 16.55 0.05
CA ARG A 203 12.54 17.77 -0.74
C ARG A 203 12.84 17.45 -2.19
N ALA A 204 12.11 18.10 -3.09
CA ALA A 204 12.25 17.90 -4.53
C ALA A 204 13.64 18.29 -5.06
N GLU A 205 14.27 19.31 -4.47
CA GLU A 205 15.60 19.76 -4.86
C GLU A 205 16.72 18.77 -4.55
N ASP A 206 16.49 17.84 -3.62
CA ASP A 206 17.47 16.80 -3.26
C ASP A 206 17.36 15.58 -4.19
N MET A 207 16.32 15.50 -5.03
CA MET A 207 16.07 14.38 -5.93
C MET A 207 16.90 14.46 -7.21
N LYS A 208 17.27 13.29 -7.74
CA LYS A 208 18.10 13.09 -8.94
C LYS A 208 17.27 12.76 -10.18
N ILE A 209 16.07 12.22 -10.03
CA ILE A 209 15.14 11.90 -11.12
C ILE A 209 14.17 13.06 -11.27
N LYS A 210 14.26 13.73 -12.42
CA LYS A 210 13.51 14.96 -12.70
C LYS A 210 12.00 14.78 -12.58
N GLU A 211 11.44 13.71 -13.15
CA GLU A 211 10.01 13.43 -13.16
C GLU A 211 9.47 13.25 -11.74
N LEU A 212 10.20 12.54 -10.89
CA LEU A 212 9.85 12.34 -9.49
C LEU A 212 9.98 13.65 -8.68
N ALA A 213 11.03 14.43 -8.94
CA ALA A 213 11.23 15.73 -8.32
C ALA A 213 10.11 16.72 -8.70
N ASP A 214 9.75 16.78 -9.97
CA ASP A 214 8.70 17.68 -10.46
C ASP A 214 7.33 17.31 -9.87
N LYS A 215 7.01 16.03 -9.77
CA LYS A 215 5.77 15.55 -9.13
C LYS A 215 5.75 15.82 -7.64
N THR A 216 6.87 15.58 -6.94
CA THR A 216 7.02 15.90 -5.50
C THR A 216 6.85 17.39 -5.26
N ARG A 217 7.46 18.24 -6.09
CA ARG A 217 7.30 19.69 -6.04
C ARG A 217 5.86 20.11 -6.22
N TYR A 218 5.16 19.53 -7.20
CA TYR A 218 3.76 19.81 -7.42
C TYR A 218 2.93 19.59 -6.15
N PHE A 219 3.04 18.43 -5.52
CA PHE A 219 2.24 18.09 -4.35
C PHE A 219 2.62 18.87 -3.07
N LYS A 220 3.86 19.33 -2.97
CA LYS A 220 4.34 20.00 -1.75
C LYS A 220 4.36 21.52 -1.83
N GLU A 221 4.49 22.09 -3.02
CA GLU A 221 4.80 23.50 -3.18
C GLU A 221 3.72 24.27 -3.97
N THR A 222 2.83 23.58 -4.71
CA THR A 222 1.74 24.26 -5.40
C THR A 222 0.46 24.26 -4.57
N PRO A 223 -0.35 25.33 -4.61
CA PRO A 223 -1.61 25.38 -3.88
C PRO A 223 -2.56 24.22 -4.22
N GLU A 224 -2.61 23.83 -5.49
CA GLU A 224 -3.46 22.75 -5.99
C GLU A 224 -2.98 21.39 -5.45
N GLY A 225 -1.68 21.11 -5.52
CA GLY A 225 -1.09 19.86 -5.05
C GLY A 225 -1.23 19.71 -3.53
N VAL A 226 -0.95 20.79 -2.77
CA VAL A 226 -1.14 20.81 -1.31
C VAL A 226 -2.60 20.58 -0.95
N SER A 227 -3.56 21.17 -1.67
CA SER A 227 -4.99 20.94 -1.44
C SER A 227 -5.39 19.49 -1.67
N ILE A 228 -4.87 18.84 -2.72
CA ILE A 228 -5.08 17.42 -2.98
C ILE A 228 -4.53 16.58 -1.82
N MET A 229 -3.32 16.86 -1.37
CA MET A 229 -2.69 16.13 -0.26
C MET A 229 -3.43 16.30 1.07
N CYS A 230 -3.89 17.53 1.40
CA CYS A 230 -4.70 17.75 2.60
C CYS A 230 -5.99 16.93 2.56
N LYS A 231 -6.66 16.88 1.41
CA LYS A 231 -7.86 16.07 1.23
C LYS A 231 -7.58 14.58 1.37
N ALA A 232 -6.49 14.08 0.78
CA ALA A 232 -6.08 12.69 0.92
C ALA A 232 -5.79 12.32 2.38
N ILE A 233 -5.10 13.19 3.14
CA ILE A 233 -4.84 13.01 4.57
C ILE A 233 -6.16 12.96 5.37
N GLU A 234 -7.12 13.82 5.05
CA GLU A 234 -8.43 13.83 5.71
C GLU A 234 -9.21 12.54 5.42
N GLU A 235 -9.25 12.09 4.16
CA GLU A 235 -9.88 10.84 3.75
C GLU A 235 -9.28 9.64 4.50
N MET A 236 -7.95 9.52 4.55
CA MET A 236 -7.25 8.45 5.28
C MET A 236 -7.55 8.48 6.78
N ARG A 237 -7.62 9.67 7.36
CA ARG A 237 -7.96 9.84 8.78
C ARG A 237 -9.38 9.35 9.07
N ASN A 238 -10.33 9.71 8.21
CA ASN A 238 -11.72 9.28 8.33
C ASN A 238 -11.85 7.76 8.16
N GLU A 239 -11.12 7.17 7.22
CA GLU A 239 -11.08 5.72 7.02
C GLU A 239 -10.48 4.99 8.23
N ALA A 240 -9.37 5.47 8.76
CA ALA A 240 -8.75 4.91 9.96
C ALA A 240 -9.67 5.00 11.19
N GLU A 241 -10.40 6.10 11.36
CA GLU A 241 -11.40 6.26 12.41
C GLU A 241 -12.56 5.28 12.23
N LYS A 242 -13.05 5.12 11.01
CA LYS A 242 -14.11 4.15 10.67
C LYS A 242 -13.67 2.71 10.96
N LEU A 243 -12.48 2.31 10.53
CA LEU A 243 -11.93 0.97 10.81
C LEU A 243 -11.78 0.72 12.30
N ARG A 244 -11.32 1.71 13.06
CA ARG A 244 -11.22 1.62 14.52
C ARG A 244 -12.59 1.45 15.16
N THR A 245 -13.58 2.19 14.69
CA THR A 245 -14.97 2.10 15.16
C THR A 245 -15.55 0.71 14.89
N TYR A 246 -15.33 0.15 13.70
CA TYR A 246 -15.73 -1.20 13.36
C TYR A 246 -15.05 -2.26 14.24
N GLN A 247 -13.76 -2.10 14.53
CA GLN A 247 -13.06 -3.02 15.43
C GLN A 247 -13.62 -2.97 16.86
N ILE A 248 -13.98 -1.78 17.36
CA ILE A 248 -14.64 -1.63 18.66
C ILE A 248 -16.00 -2.33 18.65
N ALA A 249 -16.80 -2.12 17.59
CA ALA A 249 -18.10 -2.78 17.45
C ALA A 249 -17.97 -4.31 17.43
N LEU A 250 -17.02 -4.85 16.66
CA LEU A 250 -16.74 -6.29 16.62
C LEU A 250 -16.36 -6.86 17.99
N ASN A 251 -15.54 -6.14 18.76
CA ASN A 251 -15.19 -6.54 20.11
C ASN A 251 -16.41 -6.55 21.05
N LEU A 252 -17.29 -5.55 20.95
CA LEU A 252 -18.53 -5.49 21.74
C LEU A 252 -19.51 -6.60 21.35
N ILE A 253 -19.64 -6.91 20.06
CA ILE A 253 -20.41 -8.03 19.54
C ILE A 253 -19.88 -9.35 20.11
N ALA A 254 -18.57 -9.57 20.08
CA ALA A 254 -17.92 -10.79 20.61
C ALA A 254 -18.12 -10.97 22.12
N MET A 255 -18.24 -9.89 22.89
CA MET A 255 -18.54 -9.96 24.32
C MET A 255 -19.95 -10.50 24.61
N GLY A 256 -20.92 -10.34 23.70
CA GLY A 256 -22.26 -10.90 23.78
C GLY A 256 -23.15 -10.37 24.93
N THR A 257 -22.73 -9.27 25.58
CA THR A 257 -23.41 -8.72 26.77
C THR A 257 -24.29 -7.51 26.48
N LEU A 258 -24.17 -6.92 25.29
CA LEU A 258 -24.87 -5.72 24.88
C LEU A 258 -25.89 -6.02 23.77
N THR A 259 -27.00 -5.25 23.72
CA THR A 259 -27.94 -5.27 22.61
C THR A 259 -27.38 -4.50 21.41
N ASP A 260 -27.94 -4.72 20.22
CA ASP A 260 -27.51 -4.05 19.00
C ASP A 260 -27.69 -2.53 19.09
N GLU A 261 -28.75 -2.07 19.71
CA GLU A 261 -29.01 -0.65 19.96
C GLU A 261 -27.98 -0.05 20.93
N ALA A 262 -27.54 -0.83 21.92
CA ALA A 262 -26.53 -0.36 22.86
C ALA A 262 -25.14 -0.26 22.19
N ILE A 263 -24.81 -1.22 21.29
CA ILE A 263 -23.57 -1.19 20.49
C ILE A 263 -23.62 -0.03 19.49
N ALA A 264 -24.71 0.12 18.75
CA ALA A 264 -24.91 1.21 17.81
C ALA A 264 -24.74 2.57 18.47
N LYS A 265 -25.35 2.77 19.64
CA LYS A 265 -25.22 4.00 20.43
C LYS A 265 -23.81 4.24 20.99
N ALA A 266 -23.07 3.17 21.29
CA ALA A 266 -21.69 3.28 21.82
C ALA A 266 -20.65 3.58 20.75
N THR A 267 -20.95 3.23 19.49
CA THR A 267 -20.04 3.32 18.35
C THR A 267 -20.46 4.35 17.29
N ASP A 268 -21.63 5.00 17.46
CA ASP A 268 -22.25 5.89 16.46
C ASP A 268 -22.50 5.20 15.10
N LEU A 269 -22.57 3.86 15.08
CA LEU A 269 -22.92 3.08 13.89
C LEU A 269 -24.44 2.87 13.79
N THR A 270 -24.92 2.68 12.57
CA THR A 270 -26.31 2.31 12.32
C THR A 270 -26.58 0.85 12.71
N LEU A 271 -27.85 0.51 12.95
CA LEU A 271 -28.26 -0.90 13.20
C LEU A 271 -27.96 -1.80 12.00
N GLU A 272 -28.02 -1.27 10.78
CA GLU A 272 -27.67 -1.99 9.55
C GLU A 272 -26.18 -2.36 9.54
N GLU A 273 -25.29 -1.41 9.84
CA GLU A 273 -23.85 -1.68 9.95
C GLU A 273 -23.51 -2.70 11.04
N ILE A 274 -24.21 -2.65 12.19
CA ILE A 274 -24.06 -3.66 13.25
C ILE A 274 -24.51 -5.05 12.76
N ALA A 275 -25.60 -5.14 12.01
CA ALA A 275 -26.08 -6.41 11.46
C ALA A 275 -25.10 -6.98 10.42
N GLU A 276 -24.53 -6.14 9.55
CA GLU A 276 -23.50 -6.54 8.60
C GLU A 276 -22.23 -7.04 9.28
N LEU A 277 -21.74 -6.34 10.32
CA LEU A 277 -20.56 -6.76 11.10
C LEU A 277 -20.79 -8.11 11.79
N LYS A 278 -22.00 -8.38 12.30
CA LYS A 278 -22.37 -9.68 12.87
C LYS A 278 -22.37 -10.78 11.82
N ALA A 279 -22.93 -10.52 10.65
CA ALA A 279 -22.94 -11.48 9.55
C ALA A 279 -21.51 -11.84 9.11
N GLN A 280 -20.63 -10.85 8.98
CA GLN A 280 -19.21 -11.06 8.66
C GLN A 280 -18.49 -11.86 9.75
N ALA A 281 -18.70 -11.53 11.02
CA ALA A 281 -18.08 -12.25 12.15
C ALA A 281 -18.53 -13.72 12.19
N SER A 282 -19.78 -14.00 11.87
CA SER A 282 -20.33 -15.36 11.84
C SER A 282 -19.78 -16.19 10.67
N ALA A 283 -19.54 -15.56 9.51
CA ALA A 283 -18.99 -16.21 8.33
C ALA A 283 -17.50 -16.60 8.49
N VAL A 284 -16.76 -15.93 9.35
CA VAL A 284 -15.34 -16.24 9.67
C VAL A 284 -15.20 -17.40 10.66
N THR A 285 -16.25 -17.70 11.43
CA THR A 285 -16.24 -18.76 12.45
C THR A 285 -16.89 -20.07 11.97
N ALA A 286 -17.46 -20.10 10.77
CA ALA A 286 -18.06 -21.28 10.13
C ALA A 286 -17.10 -21.87 9.08
#